data_9aafdc5293ed2017f6de8eac63cac477
#
_entry.id   9aafdc5293ed2017f6de8eac63cac477
#
_cell.length_a   1.000
_cell.length_b   1.000
_cell.length_c   1.000
_cell.angle_alpha   90.00
_cell.angle_beta   90.00
_cell.angle_gamma   90.00
#
_symmetry.space_group_name_H-M   'P 1'
#
loop_
_entity.id
_entity.type
_entity.pdbx_description
1 polymer ?
#
loop_
_entity_poly.entity_id
_entity_poly.type
_entity_poly.pdbx_seq_one_letter_code
_entity_poly.pdbx_strand_id
1 'polypeptide(L)'
;MRRVLFNVWRGVERVGIRVSTEGPPQAPTRAEREEMDALVAGARTEGGVIDASTLAYPAHVLLTHLVERHGLLLHGSNHLDLDVVEPRPARDFSTQVDVVAACDDGIWPLFYAVVARDRIDGVFTACMHLGRRTSRRRFYMFRVFGADPGLETTWTNGAVYAVARDGFRREWGNEWLRGAEVTPVLRVLVGPGDFPLRHVVVRS
;
A
#
# COMPACT_ATOMS: atom_id res chain seq x y z
N MET A 1 -5.69 15.80 -18.81
CA MET A 1 -5.02 14.49 -18.74
C MET A 1 -5.80 13.41 -17.95
N ARG A 2 -6.33 13.70 -16.75
CA ARG A 2 -7.13 12.73 -15.93
C ARG A 2 -8.29 12.07 -16.67
N ARG A 3 -9.06 12.80 -17.48
CA ARG A 3 -10.22 12.25 -18.25
C ARG A 3 -9.79 11.32 -19.40
N VAL A 4 -8.65 11.55 -20.00
CA VAL A 4 -8.14 10.75 -21.12
C VAL A 4 -7.68 9.38 -20.63
N LEU A 5 -6.89 9.31 -19.57
CA LEU A 5 -6.42 8.06 -18.95
C LEU A 5 -7.59 7.22 -18.42
N PHE A 6 -8.58 7.86 -17.79
CA PHE A 6 -9.79 7.19 -17.33
C PHE A 6 -10.61 6.59 -18.48
N ASN A 7 -10.72 7.30 -19.60
CA ASN A 7 -11.44 6.81 -20.80
C ASN A 7 -10.66 5.70 -21.51
N VAL A 8 -9.34 5.75 -21.55
CA VAL A 8 -8.50 4.66 -22.06
C VAL A 8 -8.64 3.42 -21.18
N TRP A 9 -8.62 3.57 -19.87
CA TRP A 9 -8.84 2.48 -18.92
C TRP A 9 -10.20 1.80 -19.12
N ARG A 10 -11.31 2.56 -19.19
CA ARG A 10 -12.65 2.02 -19.49
C ARG A 10 -12.77 1.42 -20.88
N GLY A 11 -12.00 1.94 -21.85
CA GLY A 11 -11.94 1.39 -23.22
C GLY A 11 -11.29 0.01 -23.23
N VAL A 12 -10.19 -0.18 -22.51
CA VAL A 12 -9.48 -1.46 -22.42
C VAL A 12 -10.31 -2.52 -21.68
N GLU A 13 -11.03 -2.15 -20.62
CA GLU A 13 -11.95 -3.07 -19.93
C GLU A 13 -13.14 -3.52 -20.80
N ARG A 14 -13.61 -2.67 -21.71
CA ARG A 14 -14.67 -3.02 -22.69
C ARG A 14 -14.24 -4.07 -23.70
N VAL A 15 -12.95 -4.25 -23.92
CA VAL A 15 -12.39 -5.28 -24.83
C VAL A 15 -12.14 -6.62 -24.09
N GLY A 16 -12.59 -6.75 -22.82
CA GLY A 16 -12.47 -7.99 -22.05
C GLY A 16 -11.10 -8.23 -21.43
N ILE A 17 -10.18 -7.29 -21.54
CA ILE A 17 -8.89 -7.35 -20.85
C ILE A 17 -9.09 -6.76 -19.44
N ARG A 18 -9.14 -7.60 -18.42
CA ARG A 18 -9.11 -7.14 -17.01
C ARG A 18 -7.78 -6.52 -16.72
N VAL A 19 -7.70 -5.19 -16.79
CA VAL A 19 -6.48 -4.43 -16.48
C VAL A 19 -6.40 -4.10 -14.99
N SER A 20 -7.55 -4.14 -14.29
CA SER A 20 -7.63 -3.82 -12.85
C SER A 20 -8.60 -4.72 -12.11
N THR A 21 -8.37 -4.88 -10.82
CA THR A 21 -9.25 -5.62 -9.92
C THR A 21 -9.78 -4.69 -8.84
N GLU A 22 -11.08 -4.79 -8.55
CA GLU A 22 -11.65 -4.10 -7.41
C GLU A 22 -11.17 -4.76 -6.12
N GLY A 23 -10.71 -3.94 -5.18
CA GLY A 23 -10.25 -4.42 -3.87
C GLY A 23 -11.42 -4.85 -2.98
N PRO A 24 -11.14 -5.70 -1.98
CA PRO A 24 -12.14 -6.09 -0.99
C PRO A 24 -12.62 -4.88 -0.17
N PRO A 25 -13.77 -5.02 0.52
CA PRO A 25 -14.25 -4.01 1.45
C PRO A 25 -13.20 -3.69 2.52
N GLN A 26 -13.04 -2.40 2.82
CA GLN A 26 -12.05 -1.91 3.78
C GLN A 26 -12.68 -1.14 4.94
N ALA A 27 -14.00 -1.08 5.00
CA ALA A 27 -14.72 -0.37 6.04
C ALA A 27 -14.91 -1.27 7.28
N PRO A 28 -14.30 -0.93 8.42
CA PRO A 28 -14.50 -1.67 9.66
C PRO A 28 -15.89 -1.41 10.24
N THR A 29 -16.39 -2.37 11.02
CA THR A 29 -17.54 -2.19 11.90
C THR A 29 -17.24 -1.16 13.00
N ARG A 30 -18.27 -0.77 13.78
CA ARG A 30 -18.05 0.15 14.91
C ARG A 30 -17.16 -0.49 16.00
N ALA A 31 -17.41 -1.75 16.33
CA ALA A 31 -16.62 -2.47 17.34
C ALA A 31 -15.16 -2.61 16.92
N GLU A 32 -14.90 -3.01 15.66
CA GLU A 32 -13.53 -3.09 15.13
C GLU A 32 -12.82 -1.73 15.16
N ARG A 33 -13.52 -0.62 14.90
CA ARG A 33 -12.90 0.72 15.02
C ARG A 33 -12.46 1.05 16.43
N GLU A 34 -13.28 0.75 17.42
CA GLU A 34 -12.98 0.99 18.85
C GLU A 34 -11.78 0.13 19.28
N GLU A 35 -11.73 -1.14 18.85
CA GLU A 35 -10.61 -2.04 19.09
C GLU A 35 -9.32 -1.55 18.41
N MET A 36 -9.39 -1.12 17.14
CA MET A 36 -8.25 -0.56 16.40
C MET A 36 -7.71 0.73 17.02
N ASP A 37 -8.59 1.63 17.50
CA ASP A 37 -8.17 2.86 18.18
C ASP A 37 -7.41 2.52 19.48
N ALA A 38 -7.87 1.52 20.25
CA ALA A 38 -7.18 1.06 21.46
C ALA A 38 -5.83 0.40 21.14
N LEU A 39 -5.79 -0.47 20.11
CA LEU A 39 -4.56 -1.11 19.63
C LEU A 39 -3.51 -0.08 19.19
N VAL A 40 -3.92 0.90 18.40
CA VAL A 40 -3.03 1.98 17.92
C VAL A 40 -2.51 2.82 19.09
N ALA A 41 -3.35 3.14 20.07
CA ALA A 41 -2.93 3.88 21.26
C ALA A 41 -1.91 3.09 22.09
N GLY A 42 -2.15 1.80 22.33
CA GLY A 42 -1.23 0.90 23.02
C GLY A 42 0.11 0.77 22.29
N ALA A 43 0.07 0.46 21.01
CA ALA A 43 1.29 0.31 20.20
C ALA A 43 2.18 1.56 20.20
N ARG A 44 1.60 2.76 20.18
CA ARG A 44 2.37 4.03 20.25
C ARG A 44 3.17 4.18 21.56
N THR A 45 2.71 3.58 22.63
CA THR A 45 3.42 3.62 23.93
C THR A 45 4.40 2.46 24.10
N GLU A 46 4.28 1.41 23.30
CA GLU A 46 5.02 0.14 23.42
C GLU A 46 6.01 -0.08 22.25
N GLY A 47 6.58 0.98 21.70
CA GLY A 47 7.61 0.89 20.66
C GLY A 47 7.07 0.89 19.22
N GLY A 48 5.79 1.14 19.02
CA GLY A 48 5.22 1.40 17.70
C GLY A 48 5.07 0.20 16.77
N VAL A 49 5.02 -1.05 17.30
CA VAL A 49 4.94 -2.28 16.50
C VAL A 49 3.60 -2.97 16.68
N ILE A 50 2.99 -3.36 15.55
CA ILE A 50 1.80 -4.21 15.51
C ILE A 50 2.13 -5.43 14.62
N ASP A 51 1.84 -6.64 15.10
CA ASP A 51 1.94 -7.86 14.30
C ASP A 51 0.57 -8.18 13.69
N ALA A 52 0.47 -8.16 12.37
CA ALA A 52 -0.79 -8.44 11.68
C ALA A 52 -1.31 -9.86 11.92
N SER A 53 -0.44 -10.81 12.23
CA SER A 53 -0.84 -12.20 12.52
C SER A 53 -1.68 -12.35 13.79
N THR A 54 -1.67 -11.35 14.67
CA THR A 54 -2.46 -11.33 15.92
C THR A 54 -3.83 -10.68 15.78
N LEU A 55 -4.12 -10.08 14.62
CA LEU A 55 -5.38 -9.36 14.40
C LEU A 55 -6.55 -10.31 14.15
N ALA A 56 -7.70 -9.98 14.71
CA ALA A 56 -8.96 -10.69 14.44
C ALA A 56 -9.61 -10.28 13.08
N TYR A 57 -9.07 -9.30 12.40
CA TYR A 57 -9.54 -8.73 11.13
C TYR A 57 -8.37 -8.59 10.14
N PRO A 58 -8.65 -8.49 8.83
CA PRO A 58 -7.58 -8.39 7.82
C PRO A 58 -6.71 -7.14 8.02
N ALA A 59 -5.39 -7.28 7.83
CA ALA A 59 -4.43 -6.18 7.99
C ALA A 59 -4.80 -4.92 7.18
N HIS A 60 -5.31 -5.08 5.95
CA HIS A 60 -5.71 -3.95 5.12
C HIS A 60 -6.85 -3.10 5.71
N VAL A 61 -7.67 -3.67 6.60
CA VAL A 61 -8.73 -2.92 7.30
C VAL A 61 -8.12 -2.01 8.35
N LEU A 62 -7.16 -2.51 9.16
CA LEU A 62 -6.38 -1.69 10.09
C LEU A 62 -5.61 -0.59 9.35
N LEU A 63 -4.92 -0.93 8.27
CA LEU A 63 -4.15 0.03 7.48
C LEU A 63 -5.05 1.14 6.90
N THR A 64 -6.24 0.80 6.42
CA THR A 64 -7.23 1.79 5.99
C THR A 64 -7.69 2.67 7.15
N HIS A 65 -7.89 2.08 8.33
CA HIS A 65 -8.25 2.83 9.55
C HIS A 65 -7.16 3.84 9.94
N LEU A 66 -5.87 3.46 9.87
CA LEU A 66 -4.74 4.37 10.11
C LEU A 66 -4.77 5.59 9.16
N VAL A 67 -5.09 5.38 7.89
CA VAL A 67 -5.23 6.45 6.90
C VAL A 67 -6.45 7.33 7.18
N GLU A 68 -7.63 6.72 7.34
CA GLU A 68 -8.89 7.46 7.35
C GLU A 68 -9.19 8.12 8.69
N ARG A 69 -8.79 7.48 9.80
CA ARG A 69 -9.06 7.95 11.16
C ARG A 69 -7.91 8.73 11.76
N HIS A 70 -6.67 8.24 11.57
CA HIS A 70 -5.48 8.86 12.16
C HIS A 70 -4.74 9.80 11.19
N GLY A 71 -5.17 9.89 9.92
CA GLY A 71 -4.60 10.79 8.93
C GLY A 71 -3.17 10.45 8.50
N LEU A 72 -2.72 9.23 8.76
CA LEU A 72 -1.38 8.77 8.43
C LEU A 72 -1.26 8.40 6.95
N LEU A 73 -0.02 8.39 6.45
CA LEU A 73 0.34 7.80 5.16
C LEU A 73 1.07 6.49 5.41
N LEU A 74 1.06 5.61 4.40
CA LEU A 74 1.59 4.25 4.51
C LEU A 74 2.70 4.01 3.48
N HIS A 75 3.83 3.46 3.96
CA HIS A 75 4.98 3.05 3.15
C HIS A 75 5.24 1.55 3.34
N GLY A 76 5.27 0.77 2.26
CA GLY A 76 5.56 -0.67 2.30
C GLY A 76 7.03 -0.96 2.04
N SER A 77 7.63 -1.86 2.84
CA SER A 77 9.04 -2.25 2.72
C SER A 77 9.25 -3.71 3.10
N ASN A 78 10.24 -4.37 2.48
CA ASN A 78 10.71 -5.70 2.91
C ASN A 78 11.59 -5.64 4.18
N HIS A 79 12.06 -4.47 4.58
CA HIS A 79 12.77 -4.28 5.85
C HIS A 79 11.76 -4.25 7.00
N LEU A 80 12.05 -5.00 8.07
CA LEU A 80 11.11 -5.19 9.19
C LEU A 80 11.31 -4.16 10.32
N ASP A 81 12.44 -3.47 10.34
CA ASP A 81 12.94 -2.73 11.50
C ASP A 81 13.51 -1.34 11.18
N LEU A 82 12.97 -0.67 10.15
CA LEU A 82 13.40 0.69 9.83
C LEU A 82 13.00 1.67 10.95
N ASP A 83 13.96 2.30 11.58
CA ASP A 83 13.75 3.42 12.50
C ASP A 83 13.44 4.72 11.73
N VAL A 84 13.98 4.82 10.51
CA VAL A 84 13.78 5.95 9.59
C VAL A 84 13.56 5.42 8.19
N VAL A 85 12.60 5.98 7.50
CA VAL A 85 12.39 5.73 6.07
C VAL A 85 13.13 6.81 5.30
N GLU A 86 14.18 6.41 4.59
CA GLU A 86 15.05 7.30 3.82
C GLU A 86 14.53 7.49 2.39
N PRO A 87 14.78 8.67 1.77
CA PRO A 87 14.54 8.88 0.36
C PRO A 87 15.34 7.88 -0.49
N ARG A 88 14.71 7.35 -1.52
CA ARG A 88 15.33 6.44 -2.49
C ARG A 88 15.06 6.91 -3.91
N PRO A 89 15.96 6.57 -4.86
CA PRO A 89 15.74 6.90 -6.26
C PRO A 89 14.39 6.41 -6.75
N ALA A 90 13.50 7.33 -7.08
CA ALA A 90 12.26 7.06 -7.79
C ALA A 90 12.38 7.59 -9.21
N ARG A 91 11.94 6.80 -10.19
CA ARG A 91 11.87 7.26 -11.58
C ARG A 91 10.49 7.86 -11.81
N ASP A 92 10.42 9.17 -11.87
CA ASP A 92 9.36 9.84 -12.58
C ASP A 92 9.67 9.82 -14.08
N PHE A 93 8.65 10.00 -14.93
CA PHE A 93 8.76 9.83 -16.39
C PHE A 93 9.88 10.64 -17.07
N SER A 94 10.53 11.57 -16.40
CA SER A 94 11.58 12.42 -16.95
C SER A 94 12.79 12.71 -16.05
N THR A 95 12.70 12.50 -14.74
CA THR A 95 13.77 12.82 -13.79
C THR A 95 13.88 11.77 -12.69
N GLN A 96 15.11 11.42 -12.35
CA GLN A 96 15.39 10.63 -11.15
C GLN A 96 15.45 11.57 -9.96
N VAL A 97 14.60 11.38 -9.00
CA VAL A 97 14.59 12.14 -7.74
C VAL A 97 14.59 11.17 -6.56
N ASP A 98 15.27 11.54 -5.49
CA ASP A 98 15.27 10.77 -4.26
C ASP A 98 14.10 11.21 -3.39
N VAL A 99 13.19 10.29 -3.14
CA VAL A 99 11.97 10.55 -2.38
C VAL A 99 11.58 9.36 -1.49
N VAL A 100 10.90 9.67 -0.40
CA VAL A 100 10.06 8.71 0.31
C VAL A 100 8.69 8.73 -0.37
N ALA A 101 8.31 7.59 -0.96
CA ALA A 101 6.99 7.39 -1.52
C ALA A 101 6.07 6.76 -0.46
N ALA A 102 4.91 7.32 -0.25
CA ALA A 102 3.86 6.79 0.63
C ALA A 102 2.49 6.92 -0.04
N CYS A 103 1.46 6.31 0.51
CA CYS A 103 0.12 6.38 -0.06
C CYS A 103 -0.97 6.52 1.01
N ASP A 104 -2.17 6.93 0.59
CA ASP A 104 -3.37 6.99 1.42
C ASP A 104 -4.34 5.83 1.11
N ASP A 105 -3.80 4.61 1.04
CA ASP A 105 -4.53 3.37 0.75
C ASP A 105 -4.05 2.20 1.62
N GLY A 106 -4.96 1.35 2.10
CA GLY A 106 -4.64 0.25 3.01
C GLY A 106 -4.16 -1.04 2.32
N ILE A 107 -4.31 -1.19 1.00
CA ILE A 107 -3.91 -2.40 0.25
C ILE A 107 -2.64 -2.17 -0.55
N TRP A 108 -2.49 -1.01 -1.18
CA TRP A 108 -1.38 -0.74 -2.09
C TRP A 108 0.00 -0.91 -1.42
N PRO A 109 0.26 -0.43 -0.18
CA PRO A 109 1.55 -0.60 0.48
C PRO A 109 1.81 -2.04 0.91
N LEU A 110 0.79 -2.89 1.12
CA LEU A 110 0.97 -4.32 1.41
C LEU A 110 1.71 -5.03 0.27
N PHE A 111 1.39 -4.72 -0.99
CA PHE A 111 2.12 -5.29 -2.12
C PHE A 111 3.63 -5.01 -2.01
N TYR A 112 4.01 -3.78 -1.74
CA TYR A 112 5.43 -3.39 -1.61
C TYR A 112 6.11 -3.99 -0.37
N ALA A 113 5.35 -4.25 0.69
CA ALA A 113 5.86 -4.89 1.88
C ALA A 113 6.16 -6.38 1.67
N VAL A 114 5.35 -7.06 0.83
CA VAL A 114 5.46 -8.53 0.72
C VAL A 114 6.01 -9.05 -0.62
N VAL A 115 6.18 -8.21 -1.63
CA VAL A 115 6.87 -8.62 -2.86
C VAL A 115 8.39 -8.64 -2.63
N ALA A 116 9.05 -9.76 -2.88
CA ALA A 116 10.50 -9.94 -2.69
C ALA A 116 11.27 -9.16 -3.78
N ARG A 117 11.57 -7.88 -3.49
CA ARG A 117 12.17 -6.93 -4.45
C ARG A 117 13.56 -7.32 -4.95
N ASP A 118 14.27 -8.14 -4.17
CA ASP A 118 15.59 -8.71 -4.49
C ASP A 118 15.54 -9.89 -5.45
N ARG A 119 14.33 -10.42 -5.76
CA ARG A 119 14.13 -11.62 -6.58
C ARG A 119 13.32 -11.36 -7.85
N ILE A 120 13.14 -10.10 -8.20
CA ILE A 120 12.36 -9.68 -9.37
C ILE A 120 13.06 -8.53 -10.09
N ASP A 121 12.84 -8.40 -11.39
CA ASP A 121 13.44 -7.32 -12.20
C ASP A 121 12.72 -5.99 -12.00
N GLY A 122 11.43 -6.01 -11.67
CA GLY A 122 10.68 -4.80 -11.44
C GLY A 122 9.21 -5.03 -11.15
N VAL A 123 8.51 -3.94 -10.89
CA VAL A 123 7.06 -3.92 -10.66
C VAL A 123 6.41 -2.78 -11.45
N PHE A 124 5.17 -3.00 -11.84
CA PHE A 124 4.26 -1.95 -12.27
C PHE A 124 3.00 -2.03 -11.43
N THR A 125 2.62 -0.93 -10.80
CA THR A 125 1.42 -0.88 -9.95
C THR A 125 0.60 0.34 -10.26
N ALA A 126 -0.71 0.23 -10.04
CA ALA A 126 -1.63 1.36 -10.02
C ALA A 126 -2.69 1.16 -8.95
N CYS A 127 -3.05 2.25 -8.27
CA CYS A 127 -4.16 2.32 -7.34
C CYS A 127 -5.05 3.49 -7.71
N MET A 128 -6.36 3.25 -7.84
CA MET A 128 -7.31 4.27 -8.21
C MET A 128 -8.56 4.21 -7.33
N HIS A 129 -8.89 5.36 -6.74
CA HIS A 129 -10.10 5.52 -5.96
C HIS A 129 -11.16 6.24 -6.77
N LEU A 130 -12.34 5.63 -6.90
CA LEU A 130 -13.50 6.17 -7.63
C LEU A 130 -14.67 6.38 -6.67
N GLY A 131 -15.44 7.45 -6.91
CA GLY A 131 -16.61 7.78 -6.11
C GLY A 131 -16.34 8.78 -5.00
N ARG A 132 -17.36 8.98 -4.14
CA ARG A 132 -17.28 9.86 -2.97
C ARG A 132 -16.71 9.08 -1.77
N ARG A 133 -16.26 9.79 -0.74
CA ARG A 133 -15.65 9.18 0.47
C ARG A 133 -16.51 8.08 1.11
N THR A 134 -17.83 8.22 1.08
CA THR A 134 -18.80 7.27 1.66
C THR A 134 -19.13 6.07 0.75
N SER A 135 -18.79 6.14 -0.54
CA SER A 135 -19.05 5.10 -1.54
C SER A 135 -17.84 4.89 -2.44
N ARG A 136 -16.65 4.93 -1.84
CA ARG A 136 -15.40 4.84 -2.58
C ARG A 136 -15.15 3.40 -2.99
N ARG A 137 -15.02 3.18 -4.31
CA ARG A 137 -14.52 1.93 -4.88
C ARG A 137 -13.04 2.08 -5.17
N ARG A 138 -12.27 1.04 -4.89
CA ARG A 138 -10.83 1.02 -5.05
C ARG A 138 -10.45 -0.04 -6.07
N PHE A 139 -9.66 0.35 -7.07
CA PHE A 139 -9.22 -0.52 -8.15
C PHE A 139 -7.71 -0.58 -8.18
N TYR A 140 -7.17 -1.77 -8.37
CA TYR A 140 -5.74 -2.04 -8.30
C TYR A 140 -5.25 -2.77 -9.54
N MET A 141 -4.01 -2.50 -9.91
CA MET A 141 -3.25 -3.27 -10.87
C MET A 141 -1.89 -3.57 -10.26
N PHE A 142 -1.49 -4.83 -10.30
CA PHE A 142 -0.20 -5.29 -9.85
C PHE A 142 0.43 -6.18 -10.91
N ARG A 143 1.64 -5.83 -11.33
CA ARG A 143 2.44 -6.63 -12.25
C ARG A 143 3.86 -6.75 -11.72
N VAL A 144 4.42 -7.95 -11.81
CA VAL A 144 5.79 -8.29 -11.44
C VAL A 144 6.52 -8.77 -12.68
N PHE A 145 7.72 -8.27 -12.92
CA PHE A 145 8.59 -8.64 -14.03
C PHE A 145 9.76 -9.48 -13.52
N GLY A 146 10.20 -10.48 -14.32
CA GLY A 146 11.31 -11.35 -13.98
C GLY A 146 11.05 -12.35 -12.86
N ALA A 147 9.79 -12.47 -12.39
CA ALA A 147 9.45 -13.47 -11.40
C ALA A 147 9.26 -14.83 -12.04
N ASP A 148 9.83 -15.89 -11.42
CA ASP A 148 9.50 -17.25 -11.80
C ASP A 148 8.01 -17.54 -11.53
N PRO A 149 7.21 -17.88 -12.56
CA PRO A 149 5.76 -18.05 -12.42
C PRO A 149 5.32 -19.11 -11.42
N GLY A 150 6.20 -20.03 -11.05
CA GLY A 150 5.90 -21.19 -10.18
C GLY A 150 6.26 -21.03 -8.72
N LEU A 151 6.99 -19.97 -8.31
CA LEU A 151 7.61 -19.96 -7.01
C LEU A 151 6.92 -19.04 -5.99
N GLU A 152 6.73 -19.57 -4.81
CA GLU A 152 6.44 -18.81 -3.60
C GLU A 152 7.55 -17.78 -3.27
N THR A 153 8.72 -17.94 -3.90
CA THR A 153 9.89 -17.06 -3.77
C THR A 153 9.67 -15.61 -4.21
N THR A 154 8.60 -15.31 -4.95
CA THR A 154 8.19 -13.93 -5.28
C THR A 154 7.73 -13.15 -4.03
N TRP A 155 7.47 -13.85 -2.93
CA TRP A 155 6.88 -13.26 -1.73
C TRP A 155 7.80 -13.41 -0.52
N THR A 156 7.74 -12.42 0.37
CA THR A 156 8.48 -12.39 1.63
C THR A 156 7.65 -11.70 2.72
N ASN A 157 8.09 -11.80 3.97
CA ASN A 157 7.56 -10.96 5.04
C ASN A 157 8.13 -9.56 4.90
N GLY A 158 7.39 -8.57 5.40
CA GLY A 158 7.76 -7.18 5.38
C GLY A 158 7.02 -6.37 6.42
N ALA A 159 7.11 -5.05 6.30
CA ALA A 159 6.41 -4.14 7.17
C ALA A 159 5.76 -3.00 6.39
N VAL A 160 4.61 -2.53 6.90
CA VAL A 160 4.00 -1.28 6.47
C VAL A 160 4.23 -0.23 7.55
N TYR A 161 4.95 0.83 7.18
CA TYR A 161 5.30 1.94 8.02
C TYR A 161 4.25 3.04 7.89
N ALA A 162 3.59 3.37 8.99
CA ALA A 162 2.67 4.49 9.07
C ALA A 162 3.43 5.75 9.46
N VAL A 163 3.37 6.78 8.63
CA VAL A 163 4.11 8.03 8.79
C VAL A 163 3.18 9.23 8.87
N ALA A 164 3.61 10.28 9.56
CA ALA A 164 2.89 11.54 9.58
C ALA A 164 2.83 12.14 8.17
N ARG A 165 1.72 12.82 7.85
CA ARG A 165 1.50 13.43 6.54
C ARG A 165 2.32 14.69 6.29
N ASP A 166 2.88 15.27 7.35
CA ASP A 166 3.63 16.51 7.29
C ASP A 166 4.86 16.39 6.38
N GLY A 167 5.08 17.40 5.53
CA GLY A 167 6.17 17.43 4.57
C GLY A 167 5.97 16.56 3.32
N PHE A 168 4.90 15.78 3.25
CA PHE A 168 4.53 15.07 2.02
C PHE A 168 3.67 15.96 1.13
N ARG A 169 3.95 15.94 -0.17
CA ARG A 169 3.08 16.50 -1.20
C ARG A 169 2.37 15.38 -1.97
N ARG A 170 1.13 15.60 -2.30
CA ARG A 170 0.37 14.67 -3.14
C ARG A 170 0.83 14.82 -4.58
N GLU A 171 1.34 13.72 -5.15
CA GLU A 171 1.85 13.73 -6.51
C GLU A 171 0.74 13.35 -7.50
N TRP A 172 0.34 12.10 -7.48
CA TRP A 172 -0.68 11.61 -8.38
C TRP A 172 -1.60 10.59 -7.70
N GLY A 173 -2.92 10.74 -7.91
CA GLY A 173 -3.87 9.78 -7.34
C GLY A 173 -3.79 9.69 -5.81
N ASN A 174 -3.32 8.56 -5.32
CA ASN A 174 -3.16 8.24 -3.90
C ASN A 174 -1.69 8.22 -3.47
N GLU A 175 -0.78 8.64 -4.33
CA GLU A 175 0.64 8.70 -4.07
C GLU A 175 1.05 10.04 -3.46
N TRP A 176 1.91 9.97 -2.46
CA TRP A 176 2.46 11.08 -1.70
C TRP A 176 3.98 10.96 -1.65
N LEU A 177 4.69 12.05 -1.94
CA LEU A 177 6.14 12.09 -2.01
C LEU A 177 6.72 13.11 -1.04
N ARG A 178 7.86 12.75 -0.45
CA ARG A 178 8.66 13.64 0.42
C ARG A 178 10.14 13.48 0.08
N GLY A 179 10.86 14.60 -0.15
CA GLY A 179 12.29 14.62 -0.46
C GLY A 179 13.21 14.51 0.77
N ALA A 180 12.67 14.31 1.96
CA ALA A 180 13.43 14.15 3.20
C ALA A 180 13.02 12.85 3.90
N GLU A 181 13.89 12.34 4.73
CA GLU A 181 13.61 11.20 5.61
C GLU A 181 12.40 11.43 6.51
N VAL A 182 11.80 10.35 6.98
CA VAL A 182 10.68 10.39 7.93
C VAL A 182 10.76 9.26 8.94
N THR A 183 10.57 9.60 10.21
CA THR A 183 10.43 8.62 11.29
C THR A 183 9.01 8.06 11.31
N PRO A 184 8.83 6.73 11.25
CA PRO A 184 7.51 6.12 11.37
C PRO A 184 6.88 6.37 12.74
N VAL A 185 5.56 6.57 12.74
CA VAL A 185 4.76 6.63 13.97
C VAL A 185 4.45 5.22 14.48
N LEU A 186 4.23 4.30 13.54
CA LEU A 186 3.93 2.89 13.76
C LEU A 186 4.50 2.05 12.62
N ARG A 187 4.77 0.77 12.90
CA ARG A 187 5.00 -0.26 11.88
C ARG A 187 4.06 -1.44 12.09
N VAL A 188 3.53 -1.96 11.01
CA VAL A 188 2.69 -3.16 10.99
C VAL A 188 3.47 -4.25 10.29
N LEU A 189 3.85 -5.30 11.01
CA LEU A 189 4.52 -6.48 10.45
C LEU A 189 3.49 -7.30 9.69
N VAL A 190 3.81 -7.67 8.44
CA VAL A 190 2.90 -8.36 7.53
C VAL A 190 3.60 -9.48 6.79
N GLY A 191 2.82 -10.49 6.43
CA GLY A 191 3.26 -11.58 5.57
C GLY A 191 2.50 -11.62 4.24
N PRO A 192 2.88 -12.53 3.33
CA PRO A 192 2.22 -12.69 2.03
C PRO A 192 0.71 -12.98 2.12
N GLY A 193 0.25 -13.59 3.24
CA GLY A 193 -1.15 -13.89 3.49
C GLY A 193 -2.00 -12.63 3.76
N ASP A 194 -1.37 -11.54 4.21
CA ASP A 194 -2.05 -10.27 4.51
C ASP A 194 -2.36 -9.43 3.26
N PHE A 195 -1.73 -9.76 2.12
CA PHE A 195 -2.01 -9.09 0.85
C PHE A 195 -3.19 -9.76 0.13
N PRO A 196 -4.40 -9.16 0.16
CA PRO A 196 -5.63 -9.82 -0.28
C PRO A 196 -5.71 -10.02 -1.79
N LEU A 197 -4.89 -9.32 -2.58
CA LEU A 197 -4.88 -9.36 -4.05
C LEU A 197 -3.72 -10.18 -4.63
N ARG A 198 -3.07 -11.04 -3.84
CA ARG A 198 -1.94 -11.86 -4.28
C ARG A 198 -2.27 -12.72 -5.52
N HIS A 199 -3.49 -13.26 -5.59
CA HIS A 199 -3.95 -14.13 -6.65
C HIS A 199 -4.22 -13.43 -7.99
N VAL A 200 -4.28 -12.10 -8.02
CA VAL A 200 -4.50 -11.31 -9.24
C VAL A 200 -3.26 -10.60 -9.75
N VAL A 201 -2.11 -10.83 -9.11
CA VAL A 201 -0.83 -10.27 -9.57
C VAL A 201 -0.42 -10.92 -10.88
N VAL A 202 -0.26 -10.11 -11.92
CA VAL A 202 0.21 -10.56 -13.24
C VAL A 202 1.73 -10.70 -13.18
N ARG A 203 2.24 -11.84 -13.62
CA ARG A 203 3.67 -12.14 -13.72
C ARG A 203 4.06 -12.18 -15.19
N SER A 204 5.19 -11.60 -15.54
CA SER A 204 5.68 -11.47 -16.94
C SER A 204 7.19 -11.66 -16.98
#